data_258b6b72fd70f9d23d2bc42da4c8b9a5
#
_entry.id   258b6b72fd70f9d23d2bc42da4c8b9a5
#
_cell.length_a   1.000
_cell.length_b   1.000
_cell.length_c   1.000
_cell.angle_alpha   90.00
_cell.angle_beta   90.00
_cell.angle_gamma   90.00
#
_symmetry.space_group_name_H-M   'P 1'
#
loop_
_entity.id
_entity.type
_entity.pdbx_description
1 polymer ?
#
loop_
_entity_poly.entity_id
_entity_poly.type
_entity_poly.pdbx_seq_one_letter_code
_entity_poly.pdbx_strand_id
1 'polypeptide(L)'
;MPNWCENDLTVEGPTEVIEEFLKFAAGESPFDFDRFIPYPEEFRRLDEAAEAWGKEHAGRSDYDWRLQPKDGFNSGGYDWCVANWGTKWPASRVELEGPVTGDDEKTLEVVFHFDTAWSPPKPVIEKAAKLYPALRFELRYFECGCCFNGLF
;
A
#
# COMPACT_ATOMS: atom_id res chain seq x y z
N MET A 1 15.15 9.87 -4.20
CA MET A 1 14.74 8.66 -3.47
C MET A 1 13.94 9.12 -2.27
N PRO A 2 12.80 8.51 -1.95
CA PRO A 2 12.11 8.84 -0.72
C PRO A 2 12.86 8.27 0.48
N ASN A 3 12.67 8.86 1.64
CA ASN A 3 12.95 8.14 2.88
C ASN A 3 11.91 7.03 3.00
N TRP A 4 12.36 5.82 3.25
CA TRP A 4 11.49 4.68 3.44
C TRP A 4 11.06 4.59 4.92
N CYS A 5 9.77 4.44 5.12
CA CYS A 5 9.18 4.05 6.38
C CYS A 5 8.96 2.54 6.34
N GLU A 6 9.70 1.81 7.15
CA GLU A 6 9.55 0.37 7.33
C GLU A 6 8.32 0.11 8.19
N ASN A 7 7.49 -0.85 7.79
CA ASN A 7 6.24 -1.17 8.46
C ASN A 7 6.14 -2.68 8.70
N ASP A 8 5.79 -3.03 9.93
CA ASP A 8 5.40 -4.38 10.32
C ASP A 8 3.94 -4.33 10.78
N LEU A 9 3.05 -4.91 9.98
CA LEU A 9 1.64 -5.01 10.30
C LEU A 9 1.29 -6.41 10.76
N THR A 10 1.05 -6.57 12.04
CA THR A 10 0.52 -7.81 12.62
C THR A 10 -1.00 -7.80 12.55
N VAL A 11 -1.57 -8.88 12.04
CA VAL A 11 -3.02 -9.11 11.98
C VAL A 11 -3.34 -10.44 12.64
N GLU A 12 -4.18 -10.40 13.67
CA GLU A 12 -4.54 -11.57 14.50
C GLU A 12 -6.06 -11.70 14.61
N GLY A 13 -6.56 -12.93 14.60
CA GLY A 13 -7.96 -13.21 14.86
C GLY A 13 -8.42 -14.60 14.45
N PRO A 14 -9.74 -14.85 14.39
CA PRO A 14 -10.27 -16.14 14.02
C PRO A 14 -9.79 -16.62 12.66
N THR A 15 -9.42 -17.90 12.57
CA THR A 15 -8.83 -18.53 11.38
C THR A 15 -9.59 -18.20 10.09
N GLU A 16 -10.92 -18.40 10.10
CA GLU A 16 -11.76 -18.18 8.91
C GLU A 16 -11.75 -16.71 8.48
N VAL A 17 -11.70 -15.78 9.44
CA VAL A 17 -11.70 -14.33 9.16
C VAL A 17 -10.33 -13.88 8.62
N ILE A 18 -9.23 -14.45 9.15
CA ILE A 18 -7.88 -14.21 8.62
C ILE A 18 -7.77 -14.70 7.17
N GLU A 19 -8.28 -15.91 6.87
CA GLU A 19 -8.26 -16.43 5.51
C GLU A 19 -9.08 -15.57 4.51
N GLU A 20 -10.22 -15.06 4.95
CA GLU A 20 -11.02 -14.11 4.16
C GLU A 20 -10.26 -12.79 3.96
N PHE A 21 -9.69 -12.25 5.03
CA PHE A 21 -8.89 -11.02 4.98
C PHE A 21 -7.72 -11.14 4.01
N LEU A 22 -6.95 -12.23 4.07
CA LEU A 22 -5.81 -12.46 3.17
C LEU A 22 -6.24 -12.47 1.70
N LYS A 23 -7.36 -13.12 1.37
CA LYS A 23 -7.92 -13.14 0.01
C LYS A 23 -8.38 -11.75 -0.45
N PHE A 24 -8.97 -10.98 0.47
CA PHE A 24 -9.42 -9.61 0.18
C PHE A 24 -8.25 -8.66 0.01
N ALA A 25 -7.26 -8.71 0.91
CA ALA A 25 -6.12 -7.80 0.93
C ALA A 25 -5.20 -7.96 -0.28
N ALA A 26 -5.16 -9.18 -0.87
CA ALA A 26 -4.33 -9.46 -2.03
C ALA A 26 -4.88 -8.82 -3.30
N GLY A 27 -4.02 -8.09 -3.99
CA GLY A 27 -4.23 -7.49 -5.30
C GLY A 27 -2.97 -7.61 -6.13
N GLU A 28 -2.36 -6.51 -6.51
CA GLU A 28 -1.04 -6.50 -7.17
C GLU A 28 0.09 -6.94 -6.23
N SER A 29 -0.14 -6.81 -4.92
CA SER A 29 0.75 -7.29 -3.86
C SER A 29 -0.06 -8.03 -2.80
N PRO A 30 0.59 -8.77 -1.86
CA PRO A 30 -0.10 -9.44 -0.76
C PRO A 30 -0.91 -8.50 0.15
N PHE A 31 -0.54 -7.23 0.23
CA PHE A 31 -1.27 -6.17 0.94
C PHE A 31 -1.41 -4.96 0.02
N ASP A 32 -2.50 -4.90 -0.71
CA ASP A 32 -2.77 -3.89 -1.73
C ASP A 32 -3.70 -2.81 -1.17
N PHE A 33 -3.21 -1.58 -1.08
CA PHE A 33 -3.98 -0.43 -0.56
C PHE A 33 -5.24 -0.14 -1.38
N ASP A 34 -5.18 -0.42 -2.69
CA ASP A 34 -6.29 -0.21 -3.62
C ASP A 34 -7.52 -1.07 -3.27
N ARG A 35 -7.31 -2.21 -2.61
CA ARG A 35 -8.39 -3.07 -2.11
C ARG A 35 -9.18 -2.44 -0.98
N PHE A 36 -8.54 -1.61 -0.16
CA PHE A 36 -9.15 -0.95 1.00
C PHE A 36 -9.68 0.43 0.66
N ILE A 37 -8.91 1.23 -0.06
CA ILE A 37 -9.21 2.60 -0.47
C ILE A 37 -8.80 2.75 -1.93
N PRO A 38 -9.73 2.49 -2.89
CA PRO A 38 -9.42 2.49 -4.31
C PRO A 38 -8.88 3.82 -4.82
N TYR A 39 -7.76 3.77 -5.55
CA TYR A 39 -7.21 4.93 -6.24
C TYR A 39 -8.18 5.40 -7.33
N PRO A 40 -8.46 6.71 -7.47
CA PRO A 40 -9.45 7.22 -8.40
C PRO A 40 -9.14 6.85 -9.85
N GLU A 41 -10.16 6.35 -10.54
CA GLU A 41 -10.06 5.89 -11.92
C GLU A 41 -9.63 7.01 -12.88
N GLU A 42 -9.98 8.25 -12.58
CA GLU A 42 -9.56 9.42 -13.37
C GLU A 42 -8.04 9.60 -13.38
N PHE A 43 -7.37 9.39 -12.24
CA PHE A 43 -5.90 9.47 -12.17
C PHE A 43 -5.26 8.23 -12.80
N ARG A 44 -5.83 7.04 -12.57
CA ARG A 44 -5.36 5.78 -13.17
C ARG A 44 -5.30 5.85 -14.69
N ARG A 45 -6.34 6.36 -15.33
CA ARG A 45 -6.37 6.55 -16.78
C ARG A 45 -5.28 7.49 -17.31
N LEU A 46 -4.98 8.54 -16.55
CA LEU A 46 -3.91 9.47 -16.91
C LEU A 46 -2.53 8.82 -16.74
N ASP A 47 -2.34 8.03 -15.67
CA ASP A 47 -1.11 7.27 -15.45
C ASP A 47 -0.88 6.26 -16.57
N GLU A 48 -1.90 5.48 -16.93
CA GLU A 48 -1.86 4.52 -18.04
C GLU A 48 -1.55 5.19 -19.39
N ALA A 49 -2.17 6.33 -19.67
CA ALA A 49 -1.93 7.08 -20.89
C ALA A 49 -0.48 7.61 -20.97
N ALA A 50 0.05 8.12 -19.86
CA ALA A 50 1.41 8.61 -19.78
C ALA A 50 2.43 7.47 -19.92
N GLU A 51 2.15 6.32 -19.29
CA GLU A 51 2.99 5.12 -19.40
C GLU A 51 2.99 4.54 -20.82
N ALA A 52 1.81 4.41 -21.44
CA ALA A 52 1.66 3.92 -22.80
C ALA A 52 2.43 4.80 -23.79
N TRP A 53 2.30 6.13 -23.64
CA TRP A 53 3.06 7.10 -24.46
C TRP A 53 4.56 6.93 -24.26
N GLY A 54 5.02 6.79 -23.03
CA GLY A 54 6.43 6.57 -22.70
C GLY A 54 7.00 5.30 -23.32
N LYS A 55 6.24 4.19 -23.28
CA LYS A 55 6.62 2.91 -23.90
C LYS A 55 6.72 3.02 -25.43
N GLU A 56 5.76 3.69 -26.07
CA GLU A 56 5.74 3.88 -27.52
C GLU A 56 6.93 4.73 -28.02
N HIS A 57 7.37 5.70 -27.24
CA HIS A 57 8.42 6.65 -27.64
C HIS A 57 9.80 6.30 -27.06
N ALA A 58 9.90 5.27 -26.22
CA ALA A 58 11.16 4.84 -25.63
C ALA A 58 12.19 4.46 -26.71
N GLY A 59 13.42 5.02 -26.59
CA GLY A 59 14.53 4.71 -27.51
C GLY A 59 14.47 5.41 -28.89
N ARG A 60 13.47 6.24 -29.15
CA ARG A 60 13.39 7.01 -30.38
C ARG A 60 14.36 8.21 -30.33
N SER A 61 14.98 8.53 -31.46
CA SER A 61 15.90 9.68 -31.59
C SER A 61 15.19 11.05 -31.51
N ASP A 62 13.88 11.07 -31.74
CA ASP A 62 12.99 12.24 -31.68
C ASP A 62 12.20 12.31 -30.34
N TYR A 63 12.59 11.52 -29.32
CA TYR A 63 11.93 11.54 -28.01
C TYR A 63 12.08 12.92 -27.34
N ASP A 64 10.94 13.57 -27.11
CA ASP A 64 10.86 14.79 -26.31
C ASP A 64 9.91 14.56 -25.13
N TRP A 65 10.45 14.42 -23.93
CA TRP A 65 9.70 14.21 -22.69
C TRP A 65 8.66 15.30 -22.40
N ARG A 66 8.81 16.50 -23.01
CA ARG A 66 7.86 17.61 -22.85
C ARG A 66 6.52 17.34 -23.54
N LEU A 67 6.51 16.41 -24.50
CA LEU A 67 5.31 15.99 -25.21
C LEU A 67 4.58 14.86 -24.49
N GLN A 68 5.18 14.28 -23.44
CA GLN A 68 4.53 13.23 -22.65
C GLN A 68 3.28 13.79 -21.97
N PRO A 69 2.13 13.11 -22.06
CA PRO A 69 0.94 13.47 -21.30
C PRO A 69 1.25 13.54 -19.80
N LYS A 70 0.65 14.51 -19.12
CA LYS A 70 0.78 14.61 -17.68
C LYS A 70 0.06 13.40 -17.05
N ASP A 71 0.78 12.66 -16.20
CA ASP A 71 0.24 11.52 -15.48
C ASP A 71 -0.78 11.92 -14.41
N GLY A 72 -1.53 10.95 -13.91
CA GLY A 72 -2.54 11.15 -12.88
C GLY A 72 -1.93 11.51 -11.54
N PHE A 73 -0.79 10.87 -11.20
CA PHE A 73 -0.07 11.16 -9.98
C PHE A 73 0.28 12.65 -9.85
N ASN A 74 0.88 13.24 -10.87
CA ASN A 74 1.21 14.67 -10.92
C ASN A 74 -0.01 15.58 -11.22
N SER A 75 -1.18 15.00 -11.53
CA SER A 75 -2.42 15.74 -11.81
C SER A 75 -3.38 15.82 -10.60
N GLY A 76 -2.90 15.41 -9.41
CA GLY A 76 -3.67 15.41 -8.16
C GLY A 76 -3.61 14.08 -7.42
N GLY A 77 -3.18 13.01 -8.08
CA GLY A 77 -3.04 11.69 -7.47
C GLY A 77 -2.10 11.66 -6.28
N TYR A 78 -1.01 12.44 -6.31
CA TYR A 78 -0.11 12.60 -5.17
C TYR A 78 -0.84 13.09 -3.92
N ASP A 79 -1.56 14.21 -4.04
CA ASP A 79 -2.28 14.80 -2.91
C ASP A 79 -3.38 13.85 -2.41
N TRP A 80 -4.03 13.16 -3.34
CA TRP A 80 -5.02 12.16 -3.01
C TRP A 80 -4.41 10.97 -2.23
N CYS A 81 -3.28 10.42 -2.65
CA CYS A 81 -2.59 9.34 -1.95
C CYS A 81 -2.20 9.75 -0.53
N VAL A 82 -1.61 10.93 -0.36
CA VAL A 82 -1.24 11.46 0.95
C VAL A 82 -2.46 11.63 1.86
N ALA A 83 -3.57 12.14 1.33
CA ALA A 83 -4.79 12.36 2.09
C ALA A 83 -5.53 11.05 2.45
N ASN A 84 -5.54 10.05 1.56
CA ASN A 84 -6.36 8.85 1.69
C ASN A 84 -5.58 7.60 2.13
N TRP A 85 -4.33 7.45 1.72
CA TRP A 85 -3.47 6.34 2.14
C TRP A 85 -2.51 6.72 3.27
N GLY A 86 -2.28 8.03 3.49
CA GLY A 86 -1.31 8.54 4.47
C GLY A 86 0.14 8.48 3.97
N THR A 87 0.37 8.04 2.75
CA THR A 87 1.66 7.93 2.08
C THR A 87 1.50 8.25 0.61
N LYS A 88 2.57 8.61 -0.09
CA LYS A 88 2.43 9.16 -1.44
C LYS A 88 2.20 8.13 -2.56
N TRP A 89 2.44 6.84 -2.31
CA TRP A 89 2.17 5.74 -3.26
C TRP A 89 1.94 4.42 -2.52
N PRO A 90 1.53 3.33 -3.22
CA PRO A 90 1.26 2.03 -2.61
C PRO A 90 2.44 1.46 -1.83
N ALA A 91 2.18 0.42 -1.05
CA ALA A 91 3.21 -0.34 -0.36
C ALA A 91 4.23 -0.93 -1.36
N SER A 92 5.49 -0.91 -0.97
CA SER A 92 6.61 -1.47 -1.72
C SER A 92 7.22 -2.63 -0.94
N ARG A 93 7.80 -3.61 -1.65
CA ARG A 93 8.50 -4.75 -1.05
C ARG A 93 7.65 -5.50 -0.03
N VAL A 94 6.40 -5.77 -0.38
CA VAL A 94 5.45 -6.43 0.54
C VAL A 94 5.79 -7.91 0.65
N GLU A 95 6.10 -8.33 1.88
CA GLU A 95 6.33 -9.72 2.25
C GLU A 95 5.29 -10.15 3.27
N LEU A 96 4.78 -11.37 3.16
CA LEU A 96 3.82 -11.96 4.10
C LEU A 96 4.50 -13.09 4.86
N GLU A 97 4.55 -12.97 6.17
CA GLU A 97 5.01 -13.99 7.10
C GLU A 97 3.81 -14.65 7.79
N GLY A 98 3.85 -15.96 7.94
CA GLY A 98 2.78 -16.77 8.54
C GLY A 98 1.93 -17.48 7.49
N PRO A 99 0.74 -17.99 7.87
CA PRO A 99 0.12 -17.82 9.18
C PRO A 99 0.78 -18.67 10.28
N VAL A 100 0.75 -18.15 11.51
CA VAL A 100 1.13 -18.86 12.73
C VAL A 100 -0.12 -19.10 13.57
N THR A 101 -0.29 -20.34 14.05
CA THR A 101 -1.43 -20.69 14.90
C THR A 101 -1.25 -20.07 16.29
N GLY A 102 -2.28 -19.42 16.78
CA GLY A 102 -2.31 -18.88 18.14
C GLY A 102 -2.43 -19.99 19.22
N ASP A 103 -2.34 -19.58 20.47
CA ASP A 103 -2.31 -20.50 21.62
C ASP A 103 -3.58 -21.37 21.76
N ASP A 104 -4.70 -20.93 21.22
CA ASP A 104 -6.00 -21.62 21.32
C ASP A 104 -6.33 -22.49 20.09
N GLU A 105 -5.42 -22.62 19.12
CA GLU A 105 -5.59 -23.33 17.84
C GLU A 105 -6.75 -22.82 16.95
N LYS A 106 -7.47 -21.76 17.38
CA LYS A 106 -8.62 -21.17 16.68
C LYS A 106 -8.31 -19.81 16.10
N THR A 107 -7.20 -19.23 16.48
CA THR A 107 -6.71 -17.96 15.97
C THR A 107 -5.49 -18.15 15.11
N LEU A 108 -5.35 -17.28 14.12
CA LEU A 108 -4.14 -17.16 13.30
C LEU A 108 -3.55 -15.74 13.47
N GLU A 109 -2.25 -15.67 13.37
CA GLU A 109 -1.49 -14.44 13.26
C GLU A 109 -0.74 -14.44 11.93
N VAL A 110 -0.75 -13.30 11.26
CA VAL A 110 0.05 -13.04 10.07
C VAL A 110 0.76 -11.70 10.22
N VAL A 111 1.93 -11.57 9.63
CA VAL A 111 2.68 -10.30 9.62
C VAL A 111 2.97 -9.91 8.19
N PHE A 112 2.62 -8.68 7.83
CA PHE A 112 3.04 -8.05 6.59
C PHE A 112 4.21 -7.12 6.87
N HIS A 113 5.33 -7.37 6.20
CA HIS A 113 6.49 -6.47 6.16
C HIS A 113 6.45 -5.69 4.86
N PHE A 114 6.51 -4.36 4.94
CA PHE A 114 6.47 -3.53 3.73
C PHE A 114 7.02 -2.13 3.99
N ASP A 115 7.39 -1.47 2.91
CA ASP A 115 7.86 -0.10 2.97
C ASP A 115 6.83 0.87 2.39
N THR A 116 6.77 2.05 2.99
CA THR A 116 6.01 3.18 2.48
C THR A 116 6.87 4.43 2.35
N ALA A 117 6.48 5.33 1.47
CA ALA A 117 7.24 6.55 1.26
C ALA A 117 6.89 7.61 2.31
N TRP A 118 7.87 7.98 3.14
CA TRP A 118 7.86 9.07 4.12
C TRP A 118 7.08 8.80 5.42
N SER A 119 5.98 8.06 5.37
CA SER A 119 5.04 7.91 6.49
C SER A 119 4.27 6.60 6.44
N PRO A 120 3.82 6.06 7.59
CA PRO A 120 3.02 4.85 7.65
C PRO A 120 1.60 5.07 7.10
N PRO A 121 0.96 4.03 6.51
CA PRO A 121 -0.34 4.13 5.86
C PRO A 121 -1.51 4.01 6.85
N LYS A 122 -1.53 4.80 7.91
CA LYS A 122 -2.54 4.72 8.99
C LYS A 122 -4.00 4.71 8.49
N PRO A 123 -4.41 5.57 7.51
CA PRO A 123 -5.79 5.53 7.01
C PRO A 123 -6.19 4.20 6.38
N VAL A 124 -5.23 3.49 5.73
CA VAL A 124 -5.48 2.16 5.15
C VAL A 124 -5.71 1.14 6.26
N ILE A 125 -4.90 1.18 7.32
CA ILE A 125 -5.05 0.27 8.47
C ILE A 125 -6.37 0.55 9.21
N GLU A 126 -6.73 1.81 9.42
CA GLU A 126 -8.05 2.16 10.00
C GLU A 126 -9.21 1.63 9.15
N LYS A 127 -9.08 1.69 7.82
CA LYS A 127 -10.11 1.17 6.92
C LYS A 127 -10.19 -0.35 7.00
N ALA A 128 -9.05 -1.05 7.04
CA ALA A 128 -8.98 -2.49 7.22
C ALA A 128 -9.64 -2.92 8.53
N ALA A 129 -9.33 -2.26 9.64
CA ALA A 129 -9.91 -2.55 10.95
C ALA A 129 -11.44 -2.32 10.99
N LYS A 130 -11.94 -1.30 10.26
CA LYS A 130 -13.39 -1.06 10.13
C LYS A 130 -14.09 -2.14 9.30
N LEU A 131 -13.43 -2.69 8.28
CA LEU A 131 -13.98 -3.76 7.45
C LEU A 131 -13.96 -5.12 8.16
N TYR A 132 -12.95 -5.35 8.99
CA TYR A 132 -12.72 -6.61 9.71
C TYR A 132 -12.66 -6.40 11.22
N PRO A 133 -13.78 -6.03 11.87
CA PRO A 133 -13.79 -5.68 13.31
C PRO A 133 -13.51 -6.87 14.24
N ALA A 134 -13.53 -8.10 13.71
CA ALA A 134 -13.16 -9.31 14.44
C ALA A 134 -11.64 -9.56 14.46
N LEU A 135 -10.88 -8.81 13.68
CA LEU A 135 -9.42 -8.89 13.63
C LEU A 135 -8.79 -7.78 14.47
N ARG A 136 -7.67 -8.10 15.09
CA ARG A 136 -6.78 -7.15 15.73
C ARG A 136 -5.69 -6.75 14.74
N PHE A 137 -5.46 -5.46 14.61
CA PHE A 137 -4.40 -4.88 13.79
C PHE A 137 -3.42 -4.16 14.70
N GLU A 138 -2.13 -4.39 14.51
CA GLU A 138 -1.05 -3.69 15.19
C GLU A 138 0.01 -3.31 14.15
N LEU A 139 0.20 -2.01 13.91
CA LEU A 139 1.20 -1.50 12.99
C LEU A 139 2.38 -0.92 13.75
N ARG A 140 3.55 -1.52 13.61
CA ARG A 140 4.84 -0.95 14.02
C ARG A 140 5.50 -0.30 12.82
N TYR A 141 6.04 0.87 13.00
CA TYR A 141 6.70 1.59 11.91
C TYR A 141 7.94 2.33 12.38
N PHE A 142 8.92 2.43 11.46
CA PHE A 142 10.17 3.13 11.68
C PHE A 142 10.60 3.86 10.41
N GLU A 143 10.96 5.14 10.53
CA GLU A 143 11.51 5.95 9.45
C GLU A 143 12.84 6.55 9.92
N CYS A 144 13.96 6.09 9.31
CA CYS A 144 15.30 6.43 9.77
C CYS A 144 15.77 7.84 9.36
N GLY A 145 15.24 8.41 8.27
CA GLY A 145 15.68 9.70 7.73
C GLY A 145 15.25 10.88 8.60
N CYS A 146 14.01 10.86 9.11
CA CYS A 146 13.47 11.84 10.05
C CYS A 146 13.48 11.33 11.50
N CYS A 147 14.01 10.12 11.74
CA CYS A 147 14.17 9.51 13.04
C CYS A 147 12.88 9.42 13.86
N PHE A 148 11.80 8.95 13.27
CA PHE A 148 10.57 8.67 13.99
C PHE A 148 10.17 7.19 13.93
N ASN A 149 9.49 6.73 14.96
CA ASN A 149 8.89 5.40 15.03
C ASN A 149 7.56 5.48 15.79
N GLY A 150 6.82 4.39 15.78
CA GLY A 150 5.59 4.32 16.55
C GLY A 150 4.88 2.98 16.46
N LEU A 151 3.82 2.91 17.24
CA LEU A 151 2.85 1.83 17.31
C LEU A 151 1.47 2.41 17.03
N PHE A 152 0.67 1.73 16.22
CA PHE A 152 -0.68 2.14 15.84
C PHE A 152 -1.63 0.94 15.82
#